data_8a9eec4419a0a21c46b160cef602a10b
#
_entry.id   8a9eec4419a0a21c46b160cef602a10b
#
_cell.length_a   1.000
_cell.length_b   1.000
_cell.length_c   1.000
_cell.angle_alpha   90.00
_cell.angle_beta   90.00
_cell.angle_gamma   90.00
#
_symmetry.space_group_name_H-M   'P 1'
#
loop_
_entity.id
_entity.type
_entity.pdbx_description
1 polymer ?
#
loop_
_entity_poly.entity_id
_entity_poly.type
_entity_poly.pdbx_seq_one_letter_code
_entity_poly.pdbx_strand_id
1 'polypeptide(L)'
;MDQTDATETTDTADTVDTDDTGQDAPEVDAAEAAAPEEHRPVYSTGPSAAFFDLDRTLISGSSAFVLGIAAWRAQLVTTPRMARDAGSALRFRMSGASDATSHGVRDRILGAVAGVRVDDLIALNADIVPKLLAKVRPESRRLVEQHRHAGRATFIISASPVELVEPLAKAMGMTGGIGTRSKIVDGVYTGELDGPFCYGPGKVEAMQELARWEGLDLDQCWAYSDSASDLPMMEAVGHPVAVNPDPKLERVANKLGWPVVVFSKRTKAVIHRTTQAVGAAGLAAGGFAGGVRWARTVGRRRWR
;
A
#
# COMPACT_ATOMS: atom_id res chain seq x y z
N MET A 1 -22.16 10.27 81.68
CA MET A 1 -23.11 9.30 82.25
C MET A 1 -22.98 8.11 81.34
N ASP A 2 -22.12 7.31 81.76
CA ASP A 2 -22.21 6.06 82.53
C ASP A 2 -22.30 4.88 81.59
N GLN A 3 -21.17 4.14 81.47
CA GLN A 3 -20.80 2.95 82.25
C GLN A 3 -21.68 1.76 81.80
N THR A 4 -21.22 0.67 81.53
CA THR A 4 -20.27 -0.33 81.99
C THR A 4 -20.77 -1.63 81.37
N ASP A 5 -20.14 -2.63 81.09
CA ASP A 5 -19.04 -3.42 81.67
C ASP A 5 -19.19 -4.87 81.19
N ALA A 6 -18.12 -5.46 80.78
CA ALA A 6 -17.51 -6.69 81.18
C ALA A 6 -18.43 -7.98 81.21
N THR A 7 -18.00 -9.12 80.87
CA THR A 7 -17.00 -10.05 81.33
C THR A 7 -17.12 -11.36 80.52
N GLU A 8 -16.06 -11.96 80.03
CA GLU A 8 -15.30 -13.11 80.64
C GLU A 8 -16.12 -14.41 80.71
N THR A 9 -15.66 -15.53 80.23
CA THR A 9 -14.55 -16.36 80.58
C THR A 9 -14.48 -17.62 79.69
N THR A 10 -13.25 -18.04 79.37
CA THR A 10 -12.56 -19.36 79.57
C THR A 10 -13.30 -20.62 79.06
N ASP A 11 -12.70 -21.64 78.51
CA ASP A 11 -11.36 -22.23 78.72
C ASP A 11 -11.24 -23.50 77.82
N THR A 12 -10.00 -23.83 77.56
CA THR A 12 -9.33 -25.10 77.37
C THR A 12 -9.52 -25.95 76.11
N ALA A 13 -8.41 -26.02 75.39
CA ALA A 13 -7.51 -27.14 75.12
C ALA A 13 -8.08 -28.38 74.45
N ASP A 14 -7.52 -28.87 73.37
CA ASP A 14 -6.31 -29.66 73.34
C ASP A 14 -5.97 -30.12 71.90
N THR A 15 -4.73 -29.99 71.56
CA THR A 15 -3.86 -30.77 70.73
C THR A 15 -4.49 -31.70 69.64
N VAL A 16 -3.94 -31.70 68.43
CA VAL A 16 -2.97 -32.64 67.87
C VAL A 16 -2.55 -32.23 66.43
N ASP A 17 -1.27 -32.24 66.26
CA ASP A 17 -0.40 -32.24 65.12
C ASP A 17 -0.91 -33.04 63.89
N THR A 18 -0.80 -32.53 62.70
CA THR A 18 -0.10 -33.20 61.58
C THR A 18 0.19 -32.25 60.43
N ASP A 19 1.45 -32.17 60.14
CA ASP A 19 2.19 -31.72 59.01
C ASP A 19 1.48 -32.06 57.67
N ASP A 20 1.28 -31.04 56.82
CA ASP A 20 1.37 -31.24 55.38
C ASP A 20 1.72 -29.93 54.66
N THR A 21 2.88 -29.94 54.11
CA THR A 21 3.47 -28.91 53.28
C THR A 21 2.75 -28.84 51.92
N GLY A 22 1.84 -27.90 51.77
CA GLY A 22 1.26 -27.51 50.49
C GLY A 22 1.83 -26.20 50.03
N GLN A 23 2.74 -26.24 49.10
CA GLN A 23 3.29 -25.06 48.39
C GLN A 23 2.17 -24.32 47.67
N ASP A 24 1.87 -23.11 48.13
CA ASP A 24 1.10 -22.13 47.37
C ASP A 24 1.96 -21.63 46.19
N ALA A 25 1.63 -22.11 44.99
CA ALA A 25 2.05 -21.50 43.74
C ALA A 25 1.20 -20.24 43.53
N PRO A 26 1.76 -19.11 43.11
CA PRO A 26 0.98 -17.93 42.82
C PRO A 26 0.12 -18.18 41.59
N GLU A 27 -1.17 -18.01 41.75
CA GLU A 27 -2.17 -17.95 40.68
C GLU A 27 -1.84 -16.77 39.79
N VAL A 28 -1.17 -17.01 38.66
CA VAL A 28 -0.97 -16.03 37.60
C VAL A 28 -2.33 -15.87 36.88
N ASP A 29 -2.89 -14.71 37.09
CA ASP A 29 -4.10 -14.23 36.45
C ASP A 29 -3.90 -14.21 34.91
N ALA A 30 -4.26 -15.28 34.24
CA ALA A 30 -4.16 -15.44 32.80
C ALA A 30 -5.45 -14.90 32.15
N ALA A 31 -5.61 -13.60 32.18
CA ALA A 31 -6.64 -12.91 31.43
C ALA A 31 -6.06 -11.69 30.70
N GLU A 32 -4.92 -11.87 30.04
CA GLU A 32 -4.57 -11.00 28.92
C GLU A 32 -5.28 -11.53 27.69
N ALA A 33 -6.49 -11.01 27.45
CA ALA A 33 -7.28 -11.31 26.29
C ALA A 33 -6.46 -10.97 25.05
N ALA A 34 -5.91 -12.00 24.41
CA ALA A 34 -5.32 -11.90 23.09
C ALA A 34 -6.34 -11.21 22.18
N ALA A 35 -5.99 -10.04 21.66
CA ALA A 35 -6.73 -9.40 20.59
C ALA A 35 -6.93 -10.45 19.48
N PRO A 36 -8.11 -10.51 18.85
CA PRO A 36 -8.35 -11.47 17.79
C PRO A 36 -7.26 -11.30 16.74
N GLU A 37 -6.47 -12.34 16.50
CA GLU A 37 -5.56 -12.40 15.36
C GLU A 37 -6.42 -12.19 14.11
N GLU A 38 -6.38 -10.98 13.57
CA GLU A 38 -6.96 -10.70 12.27
C GLU A 38 -6.36 -11.71 11.30
N HIS A 39 -7.20 -12.59 10.80
CA HIS A 39 -6.84 -13.64 9.86
C HIS A 39 -6.42 -12.97 8.54
N ARG A 40 -5.15 -12.53 8.47
CA ARG A 40 -4.56 -12.02 7.23
C ARG A 40 -4.31 -13.21 6.33
N PRO A 41 -4.85 -13.21 5.11
CA PRO A 41 -4.56 -14.27 4.17
C PRO A 41 -3.06 -14.30 3.87
N VAL A 42 -2.44 -15.46 4.01
CA VAL A 42 -1.05 -15.69 3.59
C VAL A 42 -1.06 -15.87 2.07
N TYR A 43 -0.46 -14.93 1.36
CA TYR A 43 -0.54 -14.86 -0.10
C TYR A 43 0.73 -15.33 -0.82
N SER A 44 1.86 -15.45 -0.12
CA SER A 44 3.15 -15.67 -0.75
C SER A 44 3.44 -17.14 -0.98
N THR A 45 3.86 -17.46 -2.21
CA THR A 45 4.42 -18.76 -2.58
C THR A 45 5.94 -18.72 -2.74
N GLY A 46 6.58 -17.58 -2.45
CA GLY A 46 8.02 -17.39 -2.61
C GLY A 46 8.54 -16.09 -1.99
N PRO A 47 9.86 -15.93 -1.90
CA PRO A 47 10.50 -14.80 -1.21
C PRO A 47 10.41 -13.46 -1.95
N SER A 48 9.77 -13.38 -3.11
CA SER A 48 9.75 -12.17 -3.94
C SER A 48 8.35 -11.77 -4.38
N ALA A 49 8.15 -10.45 -4.53
CA ALA A 49 6.90 -9.85 -4.96
C ALA A 49 7.12 -8.76 -6.02
N ALA A 50 6.03 -8.31 -6.64
CA ALA A 50 6.02 -7.14 -7.50
C ALA A 50 4.99 -6.13 -6.99
N PHE A 51 5.46 -4.92 -6.69
CA PHE A 51 4.67 -3.79 -6.22
C PHE A 51 4.39 -2.84 -7.36
N PHE A 52 3.13 -2.50 -7.55
CA PHE A 52 2.70 -1.62 -8.63
C PHE A 52 2.01 -0.39 -8.05
N ASP A 53 2.53 0.79 -8.38
CA ASP A 53 1.74 2.01 -8.20
C ASP A 53 0.47 1.95 -9.05
N LEU A 54 -0.59 2.61 -8.60
CA LEU A 54 -1.90 2.55 -9.23
C LEU A 54 -2.06 3.60 -10.34
N ASP A 55 -1.98 4.88 -9.93
CA ASP A 55 -2.35 6.01 -10.77
C ASP A 55 -1.31 6.28 -11.87
N ARG A 56 -1.73 6.29 -13.16
CA ARG A 56 -0.88 6.44 -14.34
C ARG A 56 0.14 5.31 -14.58
N THR A 57 0.30 4.41 -13.61
CA THR A 57 1.12 3.20 -13.71
C THR A 57 0.27 1.99 -14.13
N LEU A 58 -0.58 1.46 -13.26
CA LEU A 58 -1.50 0.38 -13.61
C LEU A 58 -2.67 0.88 -14.46
N ILE A 59 -3.27 2.01 -14.10
CA ILE A 59 -4.41 2.61 -14.78
C ILE A 59 -4.03 3.87 -15.57
N SER A 60 -4.81 4.18 -16.60
CA SER A 60 -4.72 5.45 -17.30
C SER A 60 -5.55 6.51 -16.59
N GLY A 61 -4.92 7.32 -15.74
CA GLY A 61 -5.59 8.41 -15.02
C GLY A 61 -5.45 8.32 -13.52
N SER A 62 -6.42 8.84 -12.78
CA SER A 62 -6.40 8.92 -11.33
C SER A 62 -7.58 8.19 -10.69
N SER A 63 -7.28 7.32 -9.74
CA SER A 63 -8.24 6.63 -8.87
C SER A 63 -8.96 7.62 -7.96
N ALA A 64 -8.23 8.59 -7.40
CA ALA A 64 -8.80 9.65 -6.56
C ALA A 64 -9.86 10.48 -7.29
N PHE A 65 -9.70 10.73 -8.61
CA PHE A 65 -10.71 11.42 -9.42
C PHE A 65 -11.97 10.58 -9.59
N VAL A 66 -11.84 9.28 -9.85
CA VAL A 66 -12.99 8.37 -9.98
C VAL A 66 -13.73 8.24 -8.66
N LEU A 67 -13.00 8.07 -7.55
CA LEU A 67 -13.54 8.04 -6.19
C LEU A 67 -14.27 9.34 -5.84
N GLY A 68 -13.65 10.49 -6.10
CA GLY A 68 -14.24 11.80 -5.81
C GLY A 68 -15.57 12.04 -6.52
N ILE A 69 -15.67 11.66 -7.81
CA ILE A 69 -16.94 11.74 -8.56
C ILE A 69 -18.00 10.80 -7.98
N ALA A 70 -17.62 9.56 -7.62
CA ALA A 70 -18.55 8.60 -7.05
C ALA A 70 -19.06 9.07 -5.68
N ALA A 71 -18.18 9.53 -4.80
CA ALA A 71 -18.52 10.08 -3.48
C ALA A 71 -19.42 11.32 -3.58
N TRP A 72 -19.16 12.19 -4.56
CA TRP A 72 -20.03 13.35 -4.80
C TRP A 72 -21.43 12.94 -5.27
N ARG A 73 -21.53 11.99 -6.21
CA ARG A 73 -22.81 11.47 -6.70
C ARG A 73 -23.61 10.78 -5.60
N ALA A 74 -22.93 10.08 -4.70
CA ALA A 74 -23.51 9.45 -3.51
C ALA A 74 -23.79 10.44 -2.36
N GLN A 75 -23.55 11.75 -2.58
CA GLN A 75 -23.72 12.82 -1.59
C GLN A 75 -22.87 12.67 -0.31
N LEU A 76 -21.83 11.85 -0.34
CA LEU A 76 -20.87 11.70 0.76
C LEU A 76 -19.93 12.91 0.88
N VAL A 77 -19.76 13.69 -0.21
CA VAL A 77 -18.92 14.89 -0.26
C VAL A 77 -19.70 16.05 -0.86
N THR A 78 -19.65 17.21 -0.20
CA THR A 78 -20.37 18.41 -0.66
C THR A 78 -19.68 19.10 -1.84
N THR A 79 -20.44 19.74 -2.73
CA THR A 79 -19.94 20.45 -3.91
C THR A 79 -18.86 21.51 -3.61
N PRO A 80 -18.97 22.36 -2.56
CA PRO A 80 -17.91 23.32 -2.22
C PRO A 80 -16.60 22.66 -1.83
N ARG A 81 -16.66 21.52 -1.14
CA ARG A 81 -15.49 20.74 -0.73
C ARG A 81 -14.80 20.13 -1.95
N MET A 82 -15.57 19.51 -2.85
CA MET A 82 -15.07 18.95 -4.10
C MET A 82 -14.41 20.01 -5.01
N ALA A 83 -15.00 21.20 -5.15
CA ALA A 83 -14.44 22.28 -5.97
C ALA A 83 -13.09 22.79 -5.41
N ARG A 84 -12.98 22.92 -4.07
CA ARG A 84 -11.73 23.32 -3.41
C ARG A 84 -10.64 22.27 -3.60
N ASP A 85 -10.98 20.99 -3.51
CA ASP A 85 -10.06 19.87 -3.65
C ASP A 85 -9.57 19.73 -5.11
N ALA A 86 -10.46 19.91 -6.09
CA ALA A 86 -10.11 19.96 -7.51
C ALA A 86 -9.16 21.12 -7.85
N GLY A 87 -9.43 22.32 -7.32
CA GLY A 87 -8.56 23.49 -7.51
C GLY A 87 -7.17 23.32 -6.89
N SER A 88 -7.10 22.69 -5.72
CA SER A 88 -5.82 22.40 -5.06
C SER A 88 -5.04 21.29 -5.76
N ALA A 89 -5.71 20.26 -6.30
CA ALA A 89 -5.09 19.21 -7.11
C ALA A 89 -4.52 19.74 -8.42
N LEU A 90 -5.21 20.68 -9.07
CA LEU A 90 -4.71 21.35 -10.27
C LEU A 90 -3.47 22.18 -9.97
N ARG A 91 -3.50 22.97 -8.89
CA ARG A 91 -2.34 23.77 -8.44
C ARG A 91 -1.14 22.89 -8.09
N PHE A 92 -1.37 21.74 -7.41
CA PHE A 92 -0.35 20.75 -7.11
C PHE A 92 0.34 20.22 -8.38
N ARG A 93 -0.44 19.89 -9.40
CA ARG A 93 0.08 19.40 -10.68
C ARG A 93 0.97 20.43 -11.38
N MET A 94 0.76 21.72 -11.14
CA MET A 94 1.53 22.82 -11.74
C MET A 94 2.79 23.21 -10.97
N SER A 95 2.86 22.93 -9.67
CA SER A 95 3.91 23.46 -8.77
C SER A 95 5.04 22.48 -8.45
N GLY A 96 4.91 21.18 -8.83
CA GLY A 96 5.89 20.15 -8.49
C GLY A 96 5.87 19.73 -7.01
N ALA A 97 6.31 18.50 -6.71
CA ALA A 97 6.26 17.92 -5.37
C ALA A 97 7.42 18.43 -4.48
N SER A 98 7.08 18.93 -3.29
CA SER A 98 7.99 19.11 -2.16
C SER A 98 7.41 18.42 -0.92
N ASP A 99 8.19 18.22 0.16
CA ASP A 99 7.73 17.55 1.39
C ASP A 99 6.49 18.23 2.01
N ALA A 100 6.39 19.56 1.93
CA ALA A 100 5.18 20.31 2.29
C ALA A 100 3.94 19.86 1.51
N THR A 101 4.14 19.16 0.41
CA THR A 101 3.12 18.65 -0.50
C THR A 101 2.57 17.30 -0.04
N SER A 102 3.37 16.44 0.60
CA SER A 102 2.92 15.15 1.15
C SER A 102 1.89 15.35 2.25
N HIS A 103 2.14 16.29 3.17
CA HIS A 103 1.19 16.66 4.23
C HIS A 103 -0.12 17.19 3.63
N GLY A 104 -0.03 18.05 2.63
CA GLY A 104 -1.23 18.58 1.96
C GLY A 104 -2.03 17.53 1.17
N VAL A 105 -1.40 16.48 0.64
CA VAL A 105 -2.11 15.34 0.03
C VAL A 105 -2.76 14.48 1.09
N ARG A 106 -2.04 14.16 2.16
CA ARG A 106 -2.55 13.41 3.30
C ARG A 106 -3.79 14.06 3.90
N ASP A 107 -3.69 15.34 4.27
CA ASP A 107 -4.76 16.07 4.95
C ASP A 107 -6.03 16.18 4.07
N ARG A 108 -5.86 16.22 2.75
CA ARG A 108 -6.99 16.19 1.81
C ARG A 108 -7.67 14.83 1.74
N ILE A 109 -6.89 13.74 1.65
CA ILE A 109 -7.43 12.38 1.57
C ILE A 109 -8.17 12.07 2.87
N LEU A 110 -7.53 12.28 4.02
CA LEU A 110 -8.12 12.04 5.33
C LEU A 110 -9.33 12.93 5.58
N GLY A 111 -9.20 14.23 5.26
CA GLY A 111 -10.30 15.17 5.36
C GLY A 111 -11.48 14.81 4.45
N ALA A 112 -11.27 14.20 3.30
CA ALA A 112 -12.34 13.81 2.39
C ALA A 112 -13.21 12.67 2.95
N VAL A 113 -12.61 11.75 3.73
CA VAL A 113 -13.31 10.62 4.33
C VAL A 113 -13.78 10.88 5.77
N ALA A 114 -13.27 11.90 6.45
CA ALA A 114 -13.65 12.21 7.83
C ALA A 114 -15.18 12.38 7.99
N GLY A 115 -15.78 11.61 8.92
CA GLY A 115 -17.22 11.57 9.18
C GLY A 115 -18.03 10.70 8.22
N VAL A 116 -17.41 10.07 7.22
CA VAL A 116 -18.07 9.11 6.32
C VAL A 116 -18.12 7.75 7.01
N ARG A 117 -19.23 7.02 6.85
CA ARG A 117 -19.31 5.63 7.30
C ARG A 117 -18.48 4.74 6.37
N VAL A 118 -17.84 3.75 6.96
CA VAL A 118 -17.03 2.77 6.21
C VAL A 118 -17.87 2.02 5.18
N ASP A 119 -19.07 1.60 5.58
CA ASP A 119 -20.00 0.87 4.70
C ASP A 119 -20.39 1.69 3.46
N ASP A 120 -20.56 3.01 3.62
CA ASP A 120 -20.91 3.90 2.52
C ASP A 120 -19.77 4.03 1.52
N LEU A 121 -18.52 4.10 2.00
CA LEU A 121 -17.34 4.11 1.15
C LEU A 121 -17.17 2.77 0.41
N ILE A 122 -17.33 1.65 1.12
CA ILE A 122 -17.25 0.30 0.55
C ILE A 122 -18.34 0.09 -0.51
N ALA A 123 -19.55 0.56 -0.28
CA ALA A 123 -20.67 0.46 -1.22
C ALA A 123 -20.34 1.14 -2.57
N LEU A 124 -19.50 2.19 -2.59
CA LEU A 124 -19.06 2.82 -3.84
C LEU A 124 -18.24 1.90 -4.73
N ASN A 125 -17.64 0.84 -4.20
CA ASN A 125 -16.81 -0.08 -4.98
C ASN A 125 -17.59 -0.78 -6.10
N ALA A 126 -18.89 -0.99 -5.94
CA ALA A 126 -19.75 -1.53 -7.00
C ALA A 126 -19.74 -0.66 -8.28
N ASP A 127 -19.58 0.64 -8.13
CA ASP A 127 -19.51 1.61 -9.22
C ASP A 127 -18.06 1.94 -9.64
N ILE A 128 -17.14 2.01 -8.69
CA ILE A 128 -15.76 2.47 -8.91
C ILE A 128 -14.89 1.38 -9.51
N VAL A 129 -14.92 0.16 -8.95
CA VAL A 129 -14.01 -0.92 -9.36
C VAL A 129 -14.16 -1.25 -10.85
N PRO A 130 -15.38 -1.42 -11.42
CA PRO A 130 -15.53 -1.63 -12.86
C PRO A 130 -14.97 -0.48 -13.71
N LYS A 131 -15.13 0.77 -13.26
CA LYS A 131 -14.59 1.96 -13.95
C LYS A 131 -13.07 2.00 -13.92
N LEU A 132 -12.44 1.60 -12.82
CA LEU A 132 -10.99 1.51 -12.71
C LEU A 132 -10.45 0.34 -13.54
N LEU A 133 -11.11 -0.82 -13.52
CA LEU A 133 -10.75 -1.97 -14.36
C LEU A 133 -10.76 -1.63 -15.84
N ALA A 134 -11.73 -0.83 -16.31
CA ALA A 134 -11.79 -0.36 -17.69
C ALA A 134 -10.64 0.60 -18.03
N LYS A 135 -9.97 1.18 -17.05
CA LYS A 135 -8.80 2.07 -17.21
C LYS A 135 -7.46 1.34 -17.08
N VAL A 136 -7.45 0.07 -16.70
CA VAL A 136 -6.22 -0.72 -16.58
C VAL A 136 -5.57 -0.84 -17.97
N ARG A 137 -4.29 -0.48 -18.04
CA ARG A 137 -3.52 -0.55 -19.26
C ARG A 137 -3.27 -2.01 -19.66
N PRO A 138 -3.44 -2.40 -20.91
CA PRO A 138 -3.14 -3.76 -21.36
C PRO A 138 -1.70 -4.18 -21.06
N GLU A 139 -0.76 -3.23 -21.16
CA GLU A 139 0.66 -3.46 -20.88
C GLU A 139 0.90 -3.74 -19.40
N SER A 140 0.26 -2.97 -18.52
CA SER A 140 0.35 -3.19 -17.06
C SER A 140 -0.27 -4.54 -16.66
N ARG A 141 -1.40 -4.91 -17.28
CA ARG A 141 -2.00 -6.23 -17.06
C ARG A 141 -1.04 -7.36 -17.43
N ARG A 142 -0.34 -7.25 -18.55
CA ARG A 142 0.67 -8.24 -18.96
C ARG A 142 1.84 -8.32 -17.98
N LEU A 143 2.31 -7.19 -17.44
CA LEU A 143 3.35 -7.19 -16.41
C LEU A 143 2.89 -7.94 -15.15
N VAL A 144 1.67 -7.68 -14.68
CA VAL A 144 1.08 -8.41 -13.55
C VAL A 144 1.02 -9.91 -13.85
N GLU A 145 0.51 -10.29 -15.03
CA GLU A 145 0.43 -11.70 -15.47
C GLU A 145 1.81 -12.37 -15.54
N GLN A 146 2.83 -11.67 -16.03
CA GLN A 146 4.21 -12.18 -16.07
C GLN A 146 4.75 -12.50 -14.67
N HIS A 147 4.52 -11.63 -13.69
CA HIS A 147 4.92 -11.90 -12.30
C HIS A 147 4.16 -13.07 -11.72
N ARG A 148 2.86 -13.14 -11.94
CA ARG A 148 2.03 -14.26 -11.46
C ARG A 148 2.46 -15.59 -12.06
N HIS A 149 2.73 -15.65 -13.37
CA HIS A 149 3.25 -16.86 -14.02
C HIS A 149 4.63 -17.26 -13.53
N ALA A 150 5.42 -16.30 -13.04
CA ALA A 150 6.70 -16.58 -12.40
C ALA A 150 6.59 -16.95 -10.91
N GLY A 151 5.35 -17.16 -10.40
CA GLY A 151 5.09 -17.53 -9.01
C GLY A 151 5.31 -16.41 -8.00
N ARG A 152 5.39 -15.13 -8.45
CA ARG A 152 5.58 -13.99 -7.56
C ARG A 152 4.26 -13.43 -7.08
N ALA A 153 4.22 -13.03 -5.82
CA ALA A 153 3.12 -12.24 -5.30
C ALA A 153 3.07 -10.87 -6.00
N THR A 154 1.86 -10.35 -6.19
CA THR A 154 1.66 -9.06 -6.88
C THR A 154 0.76 -8.16 -6.05
N PHE A 155 1.21 -6.94 -5.79
CA PHE A 155 0.48 -5.98 -4.95
C PHE A 155 0.29 -4.64 -5.66
N ILE A 156 -0.90 -4.06 -5.50
CA ILE A 156 -1.08 -2.62 -5.74
C ILE A 156 -0.58 -1.88 -4.51
N ILE A 157 0.14 -0.77 -4.69
CA ILE A 157 0.54 0.12 -3.61
C ILE A 157 0.17 1.57 -3.96
N SER A 158 -0.73 2.19 -3.19
CA SER A 158 -1.33 3.47 -3.55
C SER A 158 -1.71 4.32 -2.34
N ALA A 159 -1.69 5.64 -2.51
CA ALA A 159 -2.21 6.58 -1.52
C ALA A 159 -3.74 6.54 -1.38
N SER A 160 -4.45 5.88 -2.28
CA SER A 160 -5.91 5.68 -2.18
C SER A 160 -6.28 4.84 -0.96
N PRO A 161 -7.53 4.98 -0.44
CA PRO A 161 -8.00 4.17 0.68
C PRO A 161 -7.87 2.66 0.41
N VAL A 162 -7.48 1.91 1.43
CA VAL A 162 -7.31 0.44 1.33
C VAL A 162 -8.62 -0.23 0.92
N GLU A 163 -9.76 0.30 1.34
CA GLU A 163 -11.11 -0.16 1.00
C GLU A 163 -11.43 -0.11 -0.49
N LEU A 164 -10.66 0.67 -1.27
CA LEU A 164 -10.72 0.70 -2.73
C LEU A 164 -9.61 -0.15 -3.36
N VAL A 165 -8.39 -0.06 -2.81
CA VAL A 165 -7.20 -0.67 -3.41
C VAL A 165 -7.26 -2.19 -3.33
N GLU A 166 -7.68 -2.75 -2.20
CA GLU A 166 -7.80 -4.19 -1.99
C GLU A 166 -8.85 -4.84 -2.91
N PRO A 167 -10.10 -4.36 -2.99
CA PRO A 167 -11.08 -4.90 -3.95
C PRO A 167 -10.65 -4.78 -5.40
N LEU A 168 -9.93 -3.70 -5.77
CA LEU A 168 -9.41 -3.53 -7.11
C LEU A 168 -8.31 -4.55 -7.42
N ALA A 169 -7.37 -4.77 -6.49
CA ALA A 169 -6.33 -5.78 -6.63
C ALA A 169 -6.93 -7.17 -6.80
N LYS A 170 -7.90 -7.54 -5.97
CA LYS A 170 -8.65 -8.79 -6.08
C LYS A 170 -9.34 -8.94 -7.44
N ALA A 171 -10.01 -7.90 -7.92
CA ALA A 171 -10.68 -7.90 -9.23
C ALA A 171 -9.71 -7.99 -10.41
N MET A 172 -8.43 -7.57 -10.23
CA MET A 172 -7.36 -7.76 -11.20
C MET A 172 -6.69 -9.14 -11.10
N GLY A 173 -7.06 -9.98 -10.13
CA GLY A 173 -6.43 -11.26 -9.83
C GLY A 173 -5.02 -11.11 -9.26
N MET A 174 -4.71 -9.98 -8.63
CA MET A 174 -3.47 -9.75 -7.89
C MET A 174 -3.57 -10.34 -6.48
N THR A 175 -2.42 -10.48 -5.82
CA THR A 175 -2.31 -11.05 -4.48
C THR A 175 -3.00 -10.17 -3.43
N GLY A 176 -2.81 -8.85 -3.51
CA GLY A 176 -3.45 -7.92 -2.57
C GLY A 176 -3.24 -6.46 -2.93
N GLY A 177 -3.75 -5.59 -2.06
CA GLY A 177 -3.67 -4.15 -2.20
C GLY A 177 -3.18 -3.48 -0.92
N ILE A 178 -2.21 -2.59 -1.05
CA ILE A 178 -1.67 -1.76 0.03
C ILE A 178 -2.16 -0.34 -0.21
N GLY A 179 -3.07 0.12 0.63
CA GLY A 179 -3.66 1.45 0.57
C GLY A 179 -3.41 2.25 1.84
N THR A 180 -3.80 3.51 1.83
CA THR A 180 -3.84 4.31 3.05
C THR A 180 -4.95 3.80 3.96
N ARG A 181 -4.59 3.45 5.19
CA ARG A 181 -5.56 3.08 6.24
C ARG A 181 -5.93 4.33 7.03
N SER A 182 -7.23 4.59 7.11
CA SER A 182 -7.79 5.65 7.95
C SER A 182 -8.36 5.03 9.22
N LYS A 183 -8.14 5.69 10.37
CA LYS A 183 -8.66 5.24 11.67
C LYS A 183 -10.18 5.27 11.68
N ILE A 184 -10.77 4.19 12.17
CA ILE A 184 -12.21 3.97 12.25
C ILE A 184 -12.61 3.88 13.72
N VAL A 185 -13.66 4.61 14.10
CA VAL A 185 -14.32 4.51 15.41
C VAL A 185 -15.81 4.39 15.16
N ASP A 186 -16.46 3.40 15.75
CA ASP A 186 -17.91 3.13 15.62
C ASP A 186 -18.39 3.06 14.14
N GLY A 187 -17.55 2.50 13.26
CA GLY A 187 -17.84 2.37 11.83
C GLY A 187 -17.77 3.68 11.04
N VAL A 188 -17.13 4.71 11.57
CA VAL A 188 -16.97 6.03 10.96
C VAL A 188 -15.49 6.42 10.91
N TYR A 189 -15.04 6.96 9.77
CA TYR A 189 -13.68 7.46 9.63
C TYR A 189 -13.47 8.72 10.47
N THR A 190 -12.42 8.73 11.30
CA THR A 190 -12.07 9.87 12.15
C THR A 190 -11.39 11.01 11.39
N GLY A 191 -10.79 10.71 10.25
CA GLY A 191 -9.89 11.63 9.54
C GLY A 191 -8.45 11.56 10.02
N GLU A 192 -8.11 10.59 10.87
CA GLU A 192 -6.74 10.25 11.28
C GLU A 192 -6.23 9.02 10.54
N LEU A 193 -4.91 8.81 10.55
CA LEU A 193 -4.30 7.60 10.00
C LEU A 193 -4.35 6.45 11.01
N ASP A 194 -4.45 5.25 10.47
CA ASP A 194 -4.18 3.98 11.14
C ASP A 194 -3.01 3.28 10.42
N GLY A 195 -1.79 3.72 10.71
CA GLY A 195 -0.57 3.27 10.06
C GLY A 195 0.05 4.31 9.11
N PRO A 196 0.97 3.91 8.22
CA PRO A 196 1.66 4.81 7.33
C PRO A 196 0.72 5.41 6.27
N PHE A 197 0.94 6.69 5.93
CA PHE A 197 0.33 7.29 4.75
C PHE A 197 1.02 6.72 3.50
N CYS A 198 0.31 5.95 2.69
CA CYS A 198 0.85 5.18 1.56
C CYS A 198 1.25 6.05 0.36
N TYR A 199 2.10 7.06 0.61
CA TYR A 199 2.64 8.00 -0.36
C TYR A 199 4.12 8.32 -0.07
N GLY A 200 4.97 8.39 -1.09
CA GLY A 200 6.39 8.65 -0.92
C GLY A 200 7.06 7.68 0.06
N PRO A 201 7.73 8.18 1.12
CA PRO A 201 8.38 7.32 2.13
C PRO A 201 7.41 6.34 2.82
N GLY A 202 6.14 6.72 3.03
CA GLY A 202 5.16 5.85 3.67
C GLY A 202 4.82 4.59 2.85
N LYS A 203 5.06 4.59 1.53
CA LYS A 203 5.00 3.36 0.72
C LYS A 203 6.09 2.37 1.14
N VAL A 204 7.29 2.87 1.46
CA VAL A 204 8.40 2.01 1.92
C VAL A 204 8.05 1.37 3.26
N GLU A 205 7.51 2.15 4.20
CA GLU A 205 7.08 1.65 5.51
C GLU A 205 6.03 0.54 5.35
N ALA A 206 5.02 0.76 4.50
CA ALA A 206 3.97 -0.22 4.22
C ALA A 206 4.51 -1.48 3.51
N MET A 207 5.47 -1.33 2.57
CA MET A 207 6.15 -2.46 1.94
C MET A 207 7.00 -3.26 2.92
N GLN A 208 7.75 -2.59 3.79
CA GLN A 208 8.56 -3.23 4.81
C GLN A 208 7.70 -3.96 5.85
N GLU A 209 6.56 -3.39 6.22
CA GLU A 209 5.58 -4.04 7.07
C GLU A 209 5.11 -5.35 6.43
N LEU A 210 4.63 -5.29 5.18
CA LEU A 210 4.22 -6.48 4.44
C LEU A 210 5.37 -7.50 4.28
N ALA A 211 6.58 -7.03 3.95
CA ALA A 211 7.72 -7.90 3.75
C ALA A 211 8.07 -8.71 5.01
N ARG A 212 7.97 -8.09 6.19
CA ARG A 212 8.15 -8.80 7.47
C ARG A 212 7.06 -9.86 7.71
N TRP A 213 5.81 -9.56 7.34
CA TRP A 213 4.69 -10.50 7.51
C TRP A 213 4.77 -11.69 6.56
N GLU A 214 5.09 -11.42 5.29
CA GLU A 214 5.08 -12.42 4.21
C GLU A 214 6.44 -13.09 4.01
N GLY A 215 7.49 -12.70 4.77
CA GLY A 215 8.85 -13.21 4.60
C GLY A 215 9.49 -12.83 3.27
N LEU A 216 9.13 -11.65 2.68
CA LEU A 216 9.66 -11.21 1.41
C LEU A 216 11.06 -10.62 1.55
N ASP A 217 11.92 -10.93 0.59
CA ASP A 217 13.21 -10.26 0.40
C ASP A 217 13.04 -9.10 -0.58
N LEU A 218 13.10 -7.86 -0.10
CA LEU A 218 12.93 -6.67 -0.93
C LEU A 218 14.00 -6.56 -2.02
N ASP A 219 15.21 -7.09 -1.84
CA ASP A 219 16.24 -7.12 -2.86
C ASP A 219 15.88 -8.05 -4.03
N GLN A 220 14.95 -8.98 -3.81
CA GLN A 220 14.39 -9.85 -4.84
C GLN A 220 13.04 -9.35 -5.39
N CYS A 221 12.55 -8.20 -4.90
CA CYS A 221 11.26 -7.65 -5.29
C CYS A 221 11.37 -6.63 -6.42
N TRP A 222 10.25 -6.41 -7.12
CA TRP A 222 10.08 -5.42 -8.18
C TRP A 222 9.20 -4.27 -7.69
N ALA A 223 9.49 -3.05 -8.17
CA ALA A 223 8.60 -1.91 -8.00
C ALA A 223 8.40 -1.17 -9.32
N TYR A 224 7.15 -0.82 -9.61
CA TYR A 224 6.72 -0.15 -10.83
C TYR A 224 6.05 1.17 -10.48
N SER A 225 6.55 2.29 -11.01
CA SER A 225 5.93 3.61 -10.84
C SER A 225 6.23 4.55 -12.01
N ASP A 226 5.36 5.58 -12.15
CA ASP A 226 5.50 6.67 -13.10
C ASP A 226 6.02 7.97 -12.47
N SER A 227 6.12 8.04 -11.15
CA SER A 227 6.32 9.29 -10.42
C SER A 227 7.58 9.33 -9.58
N ALA A 228 8.27 10.47 -9.60
CA ALA A 228 9.41 10.72 -8.71
C ALA A 228 9.04 10.76 -7.21
N SER A 229 7.76 10.88 -6.85
CA SER A 229 7.32 10.72 -5.46
C SER A 229 7.59 9.31 -4.92
N ASP A 230 7.67 8.32 -5.80
CA ASP A 230 7.89 6.90 -5.47
C ASP A 230 9.36 6.48 -5.53
N LEU A 231 10.29 7.43 -5.70
CA LEU A 231 11.73 7.14 -5.64
C LEU A 231 12.12 6.34 -4.38
N PRO A 232 11.64 6.68 -3.17
CA PRO A 232 11.97 5.88 -1.98
C PRO A 232 11.52 4.42 -2.11
N MET A 233 10.33 4.17 -2.67
CA MET A 233 9.82 2.82 -2.92
C MET A 233 10.67 2.06 -3.94
N MET A 234 11.09 2.74 -5.01
CA MET A 234 11.88 2.15 -6.07
C MET A 234 13.32 1.86 -5.63
N GLU A 235 13.89 2.70 -4.77
CA GLU A 235 15.22 2.51 -4.17
C GLU A 235 15.24 1.39 -3.11
N ALA A 236 14.08 1.05 -2.54
CA ALA A 236 13.94 0.02 -1.51
C ALA A 236 13.87 -1.41 -2.06
N VAL A 237 13.87 -1.59 -3.39
CA VAL A 237 13.78 -2.92 -4.03
C VAL A 237 14.94 -3.18 -4.95
N GLY A 238 15.26 -4.47 -5.18
CA GLY A 238 16.34 -4.85 -6.10
C GLY A 238 16.01 -4.65 -7.57
N HIS A 239 14.73 -4.57 -7.95
CA HIS A 239 14.30 -4.48 -9.35
C HIS A 239 13.34 -3.32 -9.62
N PRO A 240 13.77 -2.06 -9.51
CA PRO A 240 12.95 -0.90 -9.86
C PRO A 240 12.73 -0.77 -11.37
N VAL A 241 11.51 -0.41 -11.78
CA VAL A 241 11.14 -0.20 -13.19
C VAL A 241 10.31 1.07 -13.32
N ALA A 242 10.80 2.05 -14.07
CA ALA A 242 10.08 3.29 -14.33
C ALA A 242 9.08 3.10 -15.50
N VAL A 243 7.80 3.34 -15.25
CA VAL A 243 6.71 3.16 -16.23
C VAL A 243 6.14 4.51 -16.63
N ASN A 244 6.25 4.89 -17.91
CA ASN A 244 5.82 6.22 -18.39
C ASN A 244 6.27 7.36 -17.46
N PRO A 245 7.55 7.39 -17.04
CA PRO A 245 8.02 8.21 -15.93
C PRO A 245 7.81 9.71 -16.18
N ASP A 246 7.58 10.43 -15.09
CA ASP A 246 7.71 11.88 -15.12
C ASP A 246 9.17 12.32 -15.37
N PRO A 247 9.43 13.59 -15.79
CA PRO A 247 10.78 14.01 -16.17
C PRO A 247 11.82 13.92 -15.04
N LYS A 248 11.40 13.91 -13.76
CA LYS A 248 12.31 13.77 -12.62
C LYS A 248 12.67 12.31 -12.42
N LEU A 249 11.68 11.40 -12.44
CA LEU A 249 11.91 9.96 -12.34
C LEU A 249 12.73 9.46 -13.55
N GLU A 250 12.43 9.93 -14.78
CA GLU A 250 13.16 9.53 -15.97
C GLU A 250 14.66 9.89 -15.87
N ARG A 251 14.99 11.07 -15.36
CA ARG A 251 16.38 11.48 -15.14
C ARG A 251 17.10 10.58 -14.13
N VAL A 252 16.43 10.21 -13.03
CA VAL A 252 16.99 9.33 -12.00
C VAL A 252 17.15 7.93 -12.54
N ALA A 253 16.14 7.38 -13.19
CA ALA A 253 16.17 6.05 -13.79
C ALA A 253 17.32 5.92 -14.80
N ASN A 254 17.50 6.92 -15.68
CA ASN A 254 18.62 6.95 -16.62
C ASN A 254 19.98 7.05 -15.93
N LYS A 255 20.10 7.83 -14.86
CA LYS A 255 21.35 7.98 -14.07
C LYS A 255 21.73 6.68 -13.36
N LEU A 256 20.75 5.97 -12.80
CA LEU A 256 20.96 4.74 -12.03
C LEU A 256 20.89 3.47 -12.91
N GLY A 257 20.62 3.60 -14.21
CA GLY A 257 20.53 2.45 -15.12
C GLY A 257 19.26 1.64 -14.93
N TRP A 258 18.21 2.18 -14.31
CA TRP A 258 16.95 1.50 -14.13
C TRP A 258 16.22 1.31 -15.46
N PRO A 259 15.52 0.20 -15.67
CA PRO A 259 14.67 -0.01 -16.83
C PRO A 259 13.57 1.05 -16.91
N VAL A 260 13.42 1.62 -18.13
CA VAL A 260 12.32 2.55 -18.44
C VAL A 260 11.40 1.89 -19.45
N VAL A 261 10.13 1.79 -19.12
CA VAL A 261 9.08 1.20 -19.96
C VAL A 261 8.08 2.29 -20.34
N VAL A 262 7.98 2.58 -21.64
CA VAL A 262 7.01 3.56 -22.15
C VAL A 262 5.89 2.83 -22.90
N PHE A 263 4.66 2.94 -22.39
CA PHE A 263 3.48 2.41 -23.06
C PHE A 263 3.02 3.40 -24.13
N SER A 264 3.06 2.99 -25.38
CA SER A 264 2.57 3.84 -26.47
C SER A 264 1.04 3.89 -26.44
N LYS A 265 0.46 5.00 -26.91
CA LYS A 265 -0.99 5.13 -27.14
C LYS A 265 -1.55 4.09 -28.13
N ARG A 266 -0.68 3.37 -28.83
CA ARG A 266 -1.02 2.32 -29.82
C ARG A 266 -0.48 0.95 -29.39
N THR A 267 -0.75 0.50 -28.17
CA THR A 267 -0.53 -0.88 -27.70
C THR A 267 0.88 -1.48 -27.95
N LYS A 268 1.92 -0.66 -28.07
CA LYS A 268 3.31 -1.12 -28.23
C LYS A 268 4.16 -0.56 -27.10
N ALA A 269 4.57 -1.41 -26.19
CA ALA A 269 5.59 -1.06 -25.20
C ALA A 269 6.96 -0.94 -25.92
N VAL A 270 7.64 0.19 -25.72
CA VAL A 270 9.02 0.40 -26.16
C VAL A 270 9.89 0.38 -24.92
N ILE A 271 10.75 -0.63 -24.81
CA ILE A 271 11.70 -0.74 -23.70
C ILE A 271 12.98 -0.03 -24.14
N HIS A 272 13.32 1.07 -23.50
CA HIS A 272 14.61 1.73 -23.64
C HIS A 272 15.57 1.16 -22.60
N ARG A 273 16.59 0.44 -23.04
CA ARG A 273 17.71 0.02 -22.18
C ARG A 273 18.81 1.06 -22.29
N THR A 274 19.18 1.67 -21.18
CA THR A 274 20.50 2.28 -21.04
C THR A 274 21.52 1.14 -20.97
N THR A 275 22.42 1.11 -21.95
CA THR A 275 23.49 0.12 -22.03
C THR A 275 24.55 0.43 -20.98
N GLN A 276 24.42 -0.16 -19.80
CA GLN A 276 25.57 -0.60 -19.02
C GLN A 276 25.27 -2.01 -18.50
N ALA A 277 26.24 -2.88 -18.75
CA ALA A 277 26.18 -4.29 -18.46
C ALA A 277 26.04 -4.54 -16.95
N VAL A 278 24.83 -4.83 -16.52
CA VAL A 278 24.58 -5.60 -15.32
C VAL A 278 23.95 -6.89 -15.79
N GLY A 279 24.54 -8.00 -15.34
CA GLY A 279 24.37 -9.33 -15.87
C GLY A 279 22.93 -9.73 -16.15
N ALA A 280 22.74 -10.29 -17.32
CA ALA A 280 21.55 -10.95 -17.77
C ALA A 280 21.22 -12.14 -16.84
N ALA A 281 20.43 -11.89 -15.80
CA ALA A 281 19.78 -12.94 -15.06
C ALA A 281 18.32 -12.52 -14.85
N GLY A 282 17.44 -13.04 -15.71
CA GLY A 282 16.05 -13.10 -15.40
C GLY A 282 15.02 -12.42 -16.30
N LEU A 283 15.39 -11.81 -17.44
CA LEU A 283 14.42 -11.61 -18.51
C LEU A 283 14.60 -12.74 -19.55
N ALA A 284 14.45 -13.96 -19.06
CA ALA A 284 14.40 -15.12 -19.94
C ALA A 284 13.19 -14.96 -20.88
N ALA A 285 13.52 -14.85 -22.12
CA ALA A 285 12.71 -14.97 -23.30
C ALA A 285 11.55 -15.96 -23.15
N GLY A 286 10.42 -15.48 -22.68
CA GLY A 286 9.11 -16.07 -22.94
C GLY A 286 8.50 -15.29 -24.08
N GLY A 287 8.50 -15.87 -25.28
CA GLY A 287 8.08 -15.37 -26.57
C GLY A 287 7.18 -14.14 -26.61
N PHE A 288 7.76 -12.99 -26.84
CA PHE A 288 7.08 -11.86 -27.44
C PHE A 288 7.00 -12.07 -28.95
N ALA A 289 6.10 -12.96 -29.38
CA ALA A 289 5.68 -13.00 -30.79
C ALA A 289 4.69 -11.85 -30.99
N GLY A 290 5.18 -10.69 -31.33
CA GLY A 290 4.36 -9.51 -31.61
C GLY A 290 5.14 -8.20 -31.40
N GLY A 291 6.14 -7.94 -32.23
CA GLY A 291 6.56 -6.62 -32.62
C GLY A 291 7.31 -5.75 -31.62
N VAL A 292 8.34 -6.20 -31.00
CA VAL A 292 9.36 -5.32 -30.40
C VAL A 292 10.36 -4.92 -31.49
N ARG A 293 10.23 -3.69 -32.01
CA ARG A 293 11.29 -3.10 -32.85
C ARG A 293 12.35 -2.49 -31.93
N TRP A 294 13.56 -3.08 -31.95
CA TRP A 294 14.77 -2.48 -31.44
C TRP A 294 15.11 -1.23 -32.23
N ALA A 295 15.01 -0.06 -31.66
CA ALA A 295 15.62 1.15 -32.21
C ALA A 295 16.95 1.38 -31.51
N ARG A 296 18.06 0.96 -32.16
CA ARG A 296 19.39 1.44 -31.82
C ARG A 296 19.52 2.87 -32.36
N THR A 297 19.49 3.86 -31.47
CA THR A 297 20.01 5.20 -31.78
C THR A 297 21.49 5.24 -31.41
N VAL A 298 22.36 4.89 -32.38
CA VAL A 298 23.77 5.22 -32.31
C VAL A 298 23.92 6.70 -32.66
N GLY A 299 24.02 7.53 -31.66
CA GLY A 299 24.42 8.92 -31.81
C GLY A 299 25.91 9.00 -32.13
N ARG A 300 26.27 9.02 -33.41
CA ARG A 300 27.61 9.45 -33.85
C ARG A 300 27.72 10.94 -33.64
N ARG A 301 28.34 11.39 -32.57
CA ARG A 301 28.97 12.73 -32.53
C ARG A 301 30.38 12.61 -33.09
N ARG A 302 30.55 13.07 -34.32
CA ARG A 302 31.86 13.40 -34.88
C ARG A 302 32.34 14.67 -34.21
N TRP A 303 33.53 14.61 -33.63
CA TRP A 303 34.31 15.80 -33.30
C TRP A 303 35.07 16.22 -34.54
N ARG A 304 34.94 17.48 -34.91
CA ARG A 304 35.96 18.30 -35.52
C ARG A 304 36.17 19.53 -34.66
#